data_37624fb42b6de3d3af0fd3055b271f60
#
_entry.id   37624fb42b6de3d3af0fd3055b271f60
#
_cell.length_a   1.000
_cell.length_b   1.000
_cell.length_c   1.000
_cell.angle_alpha   90.00
_cell.angle_beta   90.00
_cell.angle_gamma   90.00
#
_symmetry.space_group_name_H-M   'P 1'
#
loop_
_entity.id
_entity.type
_entity.pdbx_description
1 polymer ?
#
loop_
_entity_poly.entity_id
_entity_poly.type
_entity_poly.pdbx_seq_one_letter_code
_entity_poly.pdbx_strand_id
1 'polypeptide(L)'
;KGAPPAYNFDGAHAAALDDVLTACGLGAATPEQRRAIWWDKVHSLQCWPDFPSVLPKLREKYICASFTILSFRIVIDTARQNGIAWDSVISYEAFGKYKVLPEAYRTAAKLLQLDPGEICMVACHNFDLDAAKSCGFNTAFVRRPDEWGPAGPPDPTANPIHDIIVDSFPEMAGELGVDA
;
A
#
# COMPACT_ATOMS: atom_id res chain seq x y z
N LYS A 1 8.57 22.30 -1.31
CA LYS A 1 8.68 21.91 -1.18
C LYS A 1 9.20 21.59 0.18
N GLY A 2 8.36 21.29 1.13
CA GLY A 2 8.78 20.87 2.44
C GLY A 2 9.65 19.62 2.40
N ALA A 3 10.64 19.54 3.24
CA ALA A 3 11.46 18.34 3.35
C ALA A 3 10.55 17.18 3.79
N PRO A 4 10.64 16.02 3.12
CA PRO A 4 9.81 14.87 3.43
C PRO A 4 9.74 14.46 4.91
N PRO A 5 10.81 14.61 5.73
CA PRO A 5 10.75 14.22 7.14
C PRO A 5 9.86 15.08 8.03
N ALA A 6 9.64 16.33 7.66
CA ALA A 6 8.70 17.21 8.36
C ALA A 6 7.27 17.02 7.89
N TYR A 7 7.05 16.12 6.96
CA TYR A 7 5.84 15.93 6.22
C TYR A 7 5.53 14.45 6.15
N ASN A 8 4.66 13.98 6.98
CA ASN A 8 4.18 12.61 6.92
C ASN A 8 2.85 12.55 6.16
N PHE A 9 2.42 11.33 5.83
CA PHE A 9 1.21 11.10 5.06
C PHE A 9 -0.04 11.58 5.80
N ASP A 10 -0.07 11.46 7.12
CA ASP A 10 -1.15 11.98 7.96
C ASP A 10 -1.26 13.50 7.87
N GLY A 11 -0.13 14.19 7.91
CA GLY A 11 -0.07 15.64 7.72
C GLY A 11 -0.54 16.07 6.33
N ALA A 12 -0.22 15.28 5.29
CA ALA A 12 -0.68 15.51 3.93
C ALA A 12 -2.22 15.38 3.83
N HIS A 13 -2.78 14.33 4.41
CA HIS A 13 -4.22 14.14 4.45
C HIS A 13 -4.92 15.27 5.22
N ALA A 14 -4.39 15.68 6.37
CA ALA A 14 -4.95 16.77 7.15
C ALA A 14 -4.95 18.10 6.36
N ALA A 15 -3.86 18.38 5.64
CA ALA A 15 -3.77 19.59 4.81
C ALA A 15 -4.71 19.53 3.60
N ALA A 16 -4.76 18.41 2.90
CA ALA A 16 -5.64 18.21 1.75
C ALA A 16 -7.13 18.26 2.13
N LEU A 17 -7.47 17.85 3.35
CA LEU A 17 -8.85 17.89 3.83
C LEU A 17 -9.42 19.30 3.84
N ASP A 18 -8.64 20.31 4.17
CA ASP A 18 -9.10 21.69 4.21
C ASP A 18 -9.52 22.18 2.81
N ASP A 19 -8.75 21.81 1.80
CA ASP A 19 -9.07 22.12 0.40
C ASP A 19 -10.35 21.39 -0.05
N VAL A 20 -10.48 20.11 0.28
CA VAL A 20 -11.66 19.30 -0.03
C VAL A 20 -12.91 19.84 0.66
N LEU A 21 -12.83 20.12 1.95
CA LEU A 21 -13.96 20.68 2.71
C LEU A 21 -14.40 22.02 2.15
N THR A 22 -13.46 22.86 1.76
CA THR A 22 -13.75 24.16 1.11
C THR A 22 -14.45 23.95 -0.21
N ALA A 23 -13.94 23.06 -1.06
CA ALA A 23 -14.55 22.74 -2.36
C ALA A 23 -15.97 22.15 -2.23
N CYS A 24 -16.23 21.41 -1.15
CA CYS A 24 -17.55 20.83 -0.85
C CYS A 24 -18.51 21.80 -0.11
N GLY A 25 -18.10 23.03 0.17
CA GLY A 25 -18.91 23.99 0.96
C GLY A 25 -18.99 23.65 2.45
N LEU A 26 -18.12 22.81 2.97
CA LEU A 26 -18.06 22.34 4.35
C LEU A 26 -16.92 23.00 5.16
N GLY A 27 -16.42 24.13 4.72
CA GLY A 27 -15.27 24.82 5.34
C GLY A 27 -15.46 25.25 6.80
N ALA A 28 -16.70 25.24 7.31
CA ALA A 28 -17.01 25.53 8.71
C ALA A 28 -16.88 24.34 9.67
N ALA A 29 -16.37 23.17 9.19
CA ALA A 29 -16.20 22.00 10.04
C ALA A 29 -15.26 22.30 11.22
N THR A 30 -15.64 21.81 12.43
CA THR A 30 -14.82 21.96 13.63
C THR A 30 -13.55 21.11 13.58
N PRO A 31 -12.52 21.40 14.42
CA PRO A 31 -11.35 20.55 14.53
C PRO A 31 -11.69 19.08 14.84
N GLU A 32 -12.70 18.82 15.68
CA GLU A 32 -13.15 17.47 16.01
C GLU A 32 -13.78 16.76 14.82
N GLN A 33 -14.62 17.47 14.05
CA GLN A 33 -15.22 16.94 12.81
C GLN A 33 -14.14 16.65 11.76
N ARG A 34 -13.17 17.54 11.61
CA ARG A 34 -12.02 17.34 10.71
C ARG A 34 -11.23 16.09 11.10
N ARG A 35 -10.91 15.95 12.40
CA ARG A 35 -10.23 14.77 12.93
C ARG A 35 -11.02 13.48 12.67
N ALA A 36 -12.33 13.47 12.89
CA ALA A 36 -13.18 12.32 12.64
C ALA A 36 -13.15 11.88 11.16
N ILE A 37 -13.03 12.82 10.24
CA ILE A 37 -12.94 12.50 8.79
C ILE A 37 -11.58 11.92 8.45
N TRP A 38 -10.50 12.67 8.66
CA TRP A 38 -9.21 12.26 8.11
C TRP A 38 -8.46 11.27 8.99
N TRP A 39 -8.58 11.39 10.33
CA TRP A 39 -7.89 10.47 11.23
C TRP A 39 -8.68 9.17 11.41
N ASP A 40 -9.88 9.27 11.95
CA ASP A 40 -10.62 8.07 12.34
C ASP A 40 -10.99 7.21 11.12
N LYS A 41 -11.29 7.82 9.98
CA LYS A 41 -11.61 7.07 8.76
C LYS A 41 -10.38 6.46 8.10
N VAL A 42 -9.30 7.21 7.95
CA VAL A 42 -8.08 6.71 7.31
C VAL A 42 -7.41 5.61 8.15
N HIS A 43 -7.45 5.75 9.48
CA HIS A 43 -6.89 4.76 10.40
C HIS A 43 -7.79 3.54 10.65
N SER A 44 -9.01 3.52 10.12
CA SER A 44 -9.97 2.42 10.25
C SER A 44 -10.39 1.80 8.91
N LEU A 45 -9.60 2.00 7.86
CA LEU A 45 -9.87 1.42 6.54
C LEU A 45 -9.94 -0.11 6.61
N GLN A 46 -10.95 -0.66 5.95
CA GLN A 46 -11.06 -2.10 5.77
C GLN A 46 -10.15 -2.55 4.64
N CYS A 47 -9.47 -3.66 4.83
CA CYS A 47 -8.76 -4.30 3.74
C CYS A 47 -9.71 -5.05 2.80
N TRP A 48 -9.22 -5.44 1.66
CA TRP A 48 -9.98 -6.32 0.76
C TRP A 48 -10.35 -7.61 1.47
N PRO A 49 -11.61 -8.08 1.35
CA PRO A 49 -12.13 -9.19 2.15
C PRO A 49 -11.43 -10.53 1.89
N ASP A 50 -10.78 -10.66 0.74
CA ASP A 50 -10.02 -11.85 0.33
C ASP A 50 -8.58 -11.89 0.88
N PHE A 51 -8.11 -10.82 1.58
CA PHE A 51 -6.73 -10.71 2.04
C PHE A 51 -6.47 -11.31 3.43
N PRO A 52 -7.33 -11.10 4.47
CA PRO A 52 -7.00 -11.52 5.84
C PRO A 52 -6.80 -13.02 6.01
N SER A 53 -7.51 -13.86 5.23
CA SER A 53 -7.36 -15.31 5.30
C SER A 53 -6.08 -15.82 4.61
N VAL A 54 -5.57 -15.08 3.65
CA VAL A 54 -4.42 -15.47 2.84
C VAL A 54 -3.09 -15.08 3.49
N LEU A 55 -3.03 -13.90 4.11
CA LEU A 55 -1.77 -13.39 4.68
C LEU A 55 -1.11 -14.35 5.69
N PRO A 56 -1.82 -14.98 6.64
CA PRO A 56 -1.20 -15.93 7.56
C PRO A 56 -0.53 -17.11 6.85
N LYS A 57 -1.15 -17.63 5.79
CA LYS A 57 -0.64 -18.75 5.00
C LYS A 57 0.60 -18.36 4.18
N LEU A 58 0.60 -17.17 3.60
CA LEU A 58 1.79 -16.63 2.93
C LEU A 58 2.96 -16.50 3.90
N ARG A 59 2.71 -16.05 5.14
CA ARG A 59 3.72 -15.88 6.17
C ARG A 59 4.35 -17.18 6.68
N GLU A 60 3.72 -18.32 6.45
CA GLU A 60 4.33 -19.64 6.73
C GLU A 60 5.50 -19.94 5.79
N LYS A 61 5.51 -19.33 4.60
CA LYS A 61 6.50 -19.60 3.54
C LYS A 61 7.37 -18.39 3.21
N TYR A 62 6.84 -17.19 3.36
CA TYR A 62 7.48 -15.94 2.93
C TYR A 62 7.52 -14.90 4.05
N ILE A 63 8.49 -14.00 3.99
CA ILE A 63 8.46 -12.75 4.77
C ILE A 63 7.45 -11.80 4.10
N CYS A 64 6.39 -11.48 4.80
CA CYS A 64 5.34 -10.59 4.31
C CYS A 64 5.48 -9.19 4.92
N ALA A 65 5.95 -8.23 4.12
CA ALA A 65 6.17 -6.87 4.55
C ALA A 65 5.18 -5.90 3.90
N SER A 66 4.65 -4.97 4.69
CA SER A 66 3.95 -3.80 4.14
C SER A 66 4.98 -2.79 3.65
N PHE A 67 5.11 -2.63 2.33
CA PHE A 67 5.98 -1.62 1.71
C PHE A 67 5.14 -0.46 1.18
N THR A 68 5.20 0.70 1.82
CA THR A 68 4.17 1.73 1.66
C THR A 68 4.69 3.16 1.80
N ILE A 69 3.92 4.10 1.22
CA ILE A 69 4.06 5.54 1.47
C ILE A 69 3.20 6.01 2.66
N LEU A 70 2.38 5.14 3.24
CA LEU A 70 1.60 5.47 4.43
C LEU A 70 2.50 5.59 5.66
N SER A 71 2.04 6.34 6.67
CA SER A 71 2.72 6.40 7.95
C SER A 71 2.74 5.04 8.66
N PHE A 72 3.73 4.80 9.51
CA PHE A 72 3.73 3.61 10.37
C PHE A 72 2.43 3.49 11.17
N ARG A 73 1.90 4.64 11.61
CA ARG A 73 0.69 4.66 12.42
C ARG A 73 -0.52 4.17 11.65
N ILE A 74 -0.73 4.60 10.42
CA ILE A 74 -1.82 4.12 9.56
C ILE A 74 -1.72 2.60 9.37
N VAL A 75 -0.53 2.09 9.06
CA VAL A 75 -0.34 0.64 8.85
C VAL A 75 -0.65 -0.15 10.11
N ILE A 76 -0.20 0.32 11.27
CA ILE A 76 -0.46 -0.35 12.56
C ILE A 76 -1.97 -0.35 12.88
N ASP A 77 -2.63 0.80 12.75
CA ASP A 77 -4.04 0.92 13.10
C ASP A 77 -4.92 0.11 12.14
N THR A 78 -4.67 0.19 10.83
CA THR A 78 -5.41 -0.60 9.83
C THR A 78 -5.13 -2.10 9.96
N ALA A 79 -3.91 -2.51 10.27
CA ALA A 79 -3.58 -3.91 10.53
C ALA A 79 -4.36 -4.45 11.74
N ARG A 80 -4.41 -3.70 12.84
CA ARG A 80 -5.20 -4.07 14.03
C ARG A 80 -6.70 -4.11 13.74
N GLN A 81 -7.20 -3.13 13.00
CA GLN A 81 -8.62 -3.06 12.61
C GLN A 81 -9.07 -4.29 11.80
N ASN A 82 -8.18 -4.82 10.97
CA ASN A 82 -8.47 -5.92 10.07
C ASN A 82 -7.98 -7.30 10.60
N GLY A 83 -7.42 -7.35 11.80
CA GLY A 83 -6.91 -8.59 12.39
C GLY A 83 -5.76 -9.22 11.60
N ILE A 84 -4.99 -8.43 10.85
CA ILE A 84 -3.85 -8.88 10.07
C ILE A 84 -2.52 -8.54 10.77
N ALA A 85 -1.47 -9.30 10.49
CA ALA A 85 -0.15 -9.09 11.04
C ALA A 85 0.91 -9.18 9.95
N TRP A 86 1.69 -8.12 9.80
CA TRP A 86 2.87 -8.08 8.94
C TRP A 86 4.10 -8.59 9.69
N ASP A 87 5.05 -9.20 9.00
CA ASP A 87 6.36 -9.51 9.57
C ASP A 87 7.23 -8.25 9.68
N SER A 88 7.02 -7.29 8.77
CA SER A 88 7.70 -6.00 8.80
C SER A 88 6.83 -4.90 8.18
N VAL A 89 7.08 -3.66 8.59
CA VAL A 89 6.53 -2.47 7.96
C VAL A 89 7.69 -1.63 7.43
N ILE A 90 7.74 -1.43 6.12
CA ILE A 90 8.73 -0.61 5.43
C ILE A 90 8.00 0.63 4.90
N SER A 91 7.90 1.64 5.75
CA SER A 91 7.33 2.93 5.41
C SER A 91 8.42 3.91 4.97
N TYR A 92 8.09 4.80 4.01
CA TYR A 92 8.98 5.87 3.61
C TYR A 92 9.46 6.75 4.79
N GLU A 93 8.69 6.81 5.86
CA GLU A 93 9.07 7.56 7.07
C GLU A 93 10.41 7.11 7.66
N ALA A 94 10.80 5.84 7.45
CA ALA A 94 12.06 5.30 7.94
C ALA A 94 13.28 5.80 7.16
N PHE A 95 13.12 6.17 5.89
CA PHE A 95 14.27 6.44 5.01
C PHE A 95 14.06 7.62 4.05
N GLY A 96 12.89 8.29 4.10
CA GLY A 96 12.63 9.53 3.35
C GLY A 96 12.60 9.37 1.83
N LYS A 97 12.36 8.16 1.31
CA LYS A 97 12.27 7.88 -0.13
C LYS A 97 10.90 7.32 -0.47
N TYR A 98 10.25 7.94 -1.46
CA TYR A 98 8.92 7.55 -1.90
C TYR A 98 8.96 6.50 -3.00
N LYS A 99 7.97 5.61 -3.02
CA LYS A 99 7.59 4.97 -4.28
C LYS A 99 7.12 6.10 -5.25
N VAL A 100 7.49 6.11 -6.48
CA VAL A 100 8.11 5.07 -7.30
C VAL A 100 9.62 5.31 -7.55
N LEU A 101 10.30 6.01 -6.67
CA LEU A 101 11.74 6.25 -6.84
C LEU A 101 12.51 4.94 -6.68
N PRO A 102 13.46 4.60 -7.58
CA PRO A 102 14.24 3.37 -7.51
C PRO A 102 14.94 3.15 -6.17
N GLU A 103 15.35 4.24 -5.51
CA GLU A 103 15.99 4.18 -4.20
C GLU A 103 15.09 3.57 -3.13
N ALA A 104 13.77 3.75 -3.24
CA ALA A 104 12.82 3.18 -2.28
C ALA A 104 12.86 1.63 -2.35
N TYR A 105 12.79 1.05 -3.55
CA TYR A 105 12.83 -0.40 -3.76
C TYR A 105 14.18 -1.00 -3.36
N ARG A 106 15.29 -0.37 -3.78
CA ARG A 106 16.64 -0.80 -3.37
C ARG A 106 16.85 -0.75 -1.86
N THR A 107 16.28 0.26 -1.20
CA THR A 107 16.33 0.36 0.27
C THR A 107 15.51 -0.73 0.92
N ALA A 108 14.32 -1.06 0.39
CA ALA A 108 13.51 -2.15 0.89
C ALA A 108 14.26 -3.50 0.78
N ALA A 109 14.88 -3.81 -0.36
CA ALA A 109 15.69 -5.00 -0.55
C ALA A 109 16.85 -5.07 0.46
N LYS A 110 17.56 -3.95 0.65
CA LYS A 110 18.66 -3.85 1.62
C LYS A 110 18.19 -4.08 3.07
N LEU A 111 17.04 -3.53 3.46
CA LEU A 111 16.48 -3.71 4.81
C LEU A 111 16.09 -5.17 5.07
N LEU A 112 15.58 -5.84 4.05
CA LEU A 112 15.23 -7.27 4.12
C LEU A 112 16.46 -8.19 3.97
N GLN A 113 17.62 -7.66 3.57
CA GLN A 113 18.84 -8.42 3.27
C GLN A 113 18.61 -9.49 2.19
N LEU A 114 17.83 -9.14 1.16
CA LEU A 114 17.49 -10.00 0.03
C LEU A 114 17.98 -9.38 -1.27
N ASP A 115 18.32 -10.23 -2.24
CA ASP A 115 18.53 -9.79 -3.61
C ASP A 115 17.18 -9.40 -4.24
N PRO A 116 17.14 -8.39 -5.13
CA PRO A 116 15.90 -7.95 -5.77
C PRO A 116 15.08 -9.09 -6.38
N GLY A 117 15.71 -10.06 -7.03
CA GLY A 117 15.04 -11.22 -7.63
C GLY A 117 14.42 -12.21 -6.64
N GLU A 118 14.70 -12.06 -5.34
CA GLU A 118 14.06 -12.84 -4.27
C GLU A 118 12.82 -12.14 -3.68
N ILE A 119 12.50 -10.93 -4.16
CA ILE A 119 11.38 -10.12 -3.67
C ILE A 119 10.29 -10.09 -4.72
N CYS A 120 9.04 -10.34 -4.31
CA CYS A 120 7.87 -10.14 -5.13
C CYS A 120 7.10 -8.90 -4.64
N MET A 121 7.03 -7.86 -5.47
CA MET A 121 6.18 -6.69 -5.22
C MET A 121 4.75 -7.00 -5.63
N VAL A 122 3.82 -6.85 -4.70
CA VAL A 122 2.39 -7.09 -4.93
C VAL A 122 1.64 -5.76 -4.90
N ALA A 123 0.93 -5.41 -5.96
CA ALA A 123 0.13 -4.21 -6.07
C ALA A 123 -0.99 -4.36 -7.11
N CYS A 124 -1.83 -3.33 -7.23
CA CYS A 124 -2.86 -3.20 -8.26
C CYS A 124 -2.61 -2.02 -9.22
N HIS A 125 -1.39 -1.46 -9.21
CA HIS A 125 -1.03 -0.33 -10.07
C HIS A 125 0.22 -0.64 -10.90
N ASN A 126 0.11 -0.43 -12.22
CA ASN A 126 1.23 -0.65 -13.16
C ASN A 126 2.44 0.22 -12.81
N PHE A 127 2.23 1.50 -12.50
CA PHE A 127 3.34 2.41 -12.22
C PHE A 127 4.23 1.97 -11.05
N ASP A 128 3.64 1.35 -10.03
CA ASP A 128 4.38 0.84 -8.86
C ASP A 128 5.13 -0.46 -9.21
N LEU A 129 4.45 -1.38 -9.88
CA LEU A 129 5.03 -2.65 -10.31
C LEU A 129 6.10 -2.49 -11.39
N ASP A 130 5.91 -1.57 -12.35
CA ASP A 130 6.91 -1.25 -13.37
C ASP A 130 8.18 -0.70 -12.73
N ALA A 131 8.03 0.18 -11.72
CA ALA A 131 9.16 0.71 -10.97
C ALA A 131 9.89 -0.40 -10.16
N ALA A 132 9.14 -1.29 -9.51
CA ALA A 132 9.70 -2.45 -8.82
C ALA A 132 10.45 -3.38 -9.79
N LYS A 133 9.83 -3.69 -10.92
CA LYS A 133 10.41 -4.52 -11.99
C LYS A 133 11.70 -3.93 -12.53
N SER A 134 11.74 -2.61 -12.75
CA SER A 134 12.97 -1.91 -13.19
C SER A 134 14.12 -2.01 -12.18
N CYS A 135 13.81 -2.30 -10.93
CA CYS A 135 14.76 -2.53 -9.84
C CYS A 135 15.14 -4.02 -9.67
N GLY A 136 14.59 -4.91 -10.51
CA GLY A 136 14.89 -6.34 -10.51
C GLY A 136 13.96 -7.18 -9.63
N PHE A 137 12.87 -6.62 -9.10
CA PHE A 137 11.89 -7.37 -8.33
C PHE A 137 11.01 -8.25 -9.24
N ASN A 138 10.54 -9.36 -8.72
CA ASN A 138 9.37 -10.03 -9.26
C ASN A 138 8.12 -9.21 -8.95
N THR A 139 7.07 -9.37 -9.74
CA THR A 139 5.88 -8.53 -9.66
C THR A 139 4.59 -9.35 -9.75
N ALA A 140 3.64 -9.05 -8.87
CA ALA A 140 2.30 -9.63 -8.90
C ALA A 140 1.26 -8.52 -8.97
N PHE A 141 0.50 -8.48 -10.06
CA PHE A 141 -0.63 -7.58 -10.23
C PHE A 141 -1.92 -8.28 -9.79
N VAL A 142 -2.52 -7.77 -8.72
CA VAL A 142 -3.82 -8.25 -8.22
C VAL A 142 -4.88 -7.22 -8.58
N ARG A 143 -5.79 -7.55 -9.51
CA ARG A 143 -6.79 -6.60 -10.01
C ARG A 143 -7.76 -6.17 -8.92
N ARG A 144 -8.03 -4.86 -8.86
CA ARG A 144 -8.99 -4.24 -7.94
C ARG A 144 -9.89 -3.26 -8.70
N PRO A 145 -10.88 -3.79 -9.48
CA PRO A 145 -11.71 -2.95 -10.34
C PRO A 145 -12.54 -1.93 -9.57
N ASP A 146 -12.86 -2.19 -8.31
CA ASP A 146 -13.70 -1.32 -7.48
C ASP A 146 -12.88 -0.38 -6.57
N GLU A 147 -11.55 -0.33 -6.69
CA GLU A 147 -10.68 0.45 -5.81
C GLU A 147 -11.06 1.95 -5.77
N TRP A 148 -11.43 2.49 -6.91
CA TRP A 148 -11.81 3.91 -7.05
C TRP A 148 -13.32 4.10 -7.19
N GLY A 149 -14.11 3.08 -6.80
CA GLY A 149 -15.55 3.09 -6.93
C GLY A 149 -16.01 3.33 -8.38
N PRO A 150 -17.07 4.13 -8.62
CA PRO A 150 -17.62 4.34 -9.95
C PRO A 150 -16.66 4.96 -10.96
N ALA A 151 -15.59 5.60 -10.52
CA ALA A 151 -14.59 6.19 -11.41
C ALA A 151 -13.71 5.11 -12.09
N GLY A 152 -13.71 3.89 -11.55
CA GLY A 152 -12.84 2.80 -11.98
C GLY A 152 -11.39 2.99 -11.53
N PRO A 153 -10.56 1.94 -11.63
CA PRO A 153 -9.16 2.00 -11.26
C PRO A 153 -8.34 2.78 -12.30
N PRO A 154 -7.21 3.39 -11.90
CA PRO A 154 -6.30 4.06 -12.84
C PRO A 154 -5.70 3.08 -13.85
N ASP A 155 -5.52 1.81 -13.44
CA ASP A 155 -4.95 0.74 -14.23
C ASP A 155 -5.96 -0.41 -14.43
N PRO A 156 -6.94 -0.28 -15.37
CA PRO A 156 -7.94 -1.32 -15.59
C PRO A 156 -7.34 -2.60 -16.19
N THR A 157 -6.15 -2.50 -16.79
CA THR A 157 -5.45 -3.61 -17.44
C THR A 157 -4.02 -3.69 -16.93
N ALA A 158 -3.63 -4.87 -16.48
CA ALA A 158 -2.26 -5.15 -16.08
C ALA A 158 -1.30 -5.06 -17.27
N ASN A 159 -0.12 -4.50 -17.04
CA ASN A 159 0.96 -4.55 -18.02
C ASN A 159 1.43 -6.02 -18.16
N PRO A 160 1.56 -6.57 -19.38
CA PRO A 160 1.91 -7.97 -19.60
C PRO A 160 3.35 -8.34 -19.18
N ILE A 161 4.15 -7.38 -18.74
CA ILE A 161 5.51 -7.65 -18.22
C ILE A 161 5.52 -8.18 -16.78
N HIS A 162 4.39 -8.10 -16.05
CA HIS A 162 4.32 -8.62 -14.68
C HIS A 162 4.34 -10.15 -14.66
N ASP A 163 5.00 -10.73 -13.66
CA ASP A 163 5.24 -12.17 -13.58
C ASP A 163 3.95 -12.93 -13.19
N ILE A 164 3.11 -12.33 -12.37
CA ILE A 164 1.82 -12.86 -11.92
C ILE A 164 0.74 -11.81 -12.19
N ILE A 165 -0.36 -12.20 -12.80
CA ILE A 165 -1.53 -11.35 -13.06
C ILE A 165 -2.78 -12.13 -12.70
N VAL A 166 -3.47 -11.71 -11.63
CA VAL A 166 -4.59 -12.43 -11.02
C VAL A 166 -5.70 -11.50 -10.59
N ASP A 167 -6.86 -12.06 -10.24
CA ASP A 167 -8.04 -11.31 -9.81
C ASP A 167 -8.26 -11.34 -8.28
N SER A 168 -7.52 -12.18 -7.55
CA SER A 168 -7.68 -12.33 -6.10
C SER A 168 -6.38 -12.69 -5.39
N PHE A 169 -6.34 -12.44 -4.07
CA PHE A 169 -5.22 -12.87 -3.24
C PHE A 169 -5.10 -14.41 -3.09
N PRO A 170 -6.20 -15.19 -3.02
CA PRO A 170 -6.11 -16.65 -3.08
C PRO A 170 -5.46 -17.17 -4.37
N GLU A 171 -5.80 -16.61 -5.55
CA GLU A 171 -5.15 -16.97 -6.81
C GLU A 171 -3.65 -16.64 -6.77
N MET A 172 -3.28 -15.44 -6.28
CA MET A 172 -1.89 -15.06 -6.14
C MET A 172 -1.14 -16.02 -5.21
N ALA A 173 -1.74 -16.43 -4.10
CA ALA A 173 -1.13 -17.41 -3.20
C ALA A 173 -0.89 -18.75 -3.90
N GLY A 174 -1.84 -19.21 -4.70
CA GLY A 174 -1.70 -20.41 -5.53
C GLY A 174 -0.52 -20.32 -6.51
N GLU A 175 -0.38 -19.19 -7.21
CA GLU A 175 0.77 -18.94 -8.11
C GLU A 175 2.11 -18.91 -7.35
N LEU A 176 2.10 -18.50 -6.09
CA LEU A 176 3.26 -18.54 -5.20
C LEU A 176 3.45 -19.91 -4.51
N GLY A 177 2.62 -20.92 -4.85
CA GLY A 177 2.69 -22.28 -4.30
C GLY A 177 2.29 -22.34 -2.83
N VAL A 178 1.26 -21.57 -2.44
CA VAL A 178 0.64 -21.57 -1.11
C VAL A 178 -0.84 -21.90 -1.26
N ASP A 179 -1.28 -22.96 -0.58
CA ASP A 179 -2.69 -23.35 -0.55
C ASP A 179 -3.47 -22.36 0.35
N ALA A 180 -4.33 -21.54 -0.26
CA ALA A 180 -5.03 -20.43 0.39
C ALA A 180 -6.53 -20.66 0.58
#